data_ea1261e42e67ad5d91a06f9007b58b7d
#
_entry.id   ea1261e42e67ad5d91a06f9007b58b7d
#
_cell.length_a   1.000
_cell.length_b   1.000
_cell.length_c   1.000
_cell.angle_alpha   90.00
_cell.angle_beta   90.00
_cell.angle_gamma   90.00
#
_symmetry.space_group_name_H-M   'P 1'
#
loop_
_entity.id
_entity.type
_entity.pdbx_description
1 polymer ?
#
loop_
_entity_poly.entity_id
_entity_poly.type
_entity_poly.pdbx_seq_one_letter_code
_entity_poly.pdbx_strand_id
1 'polypeptide(L)'
;MLNGNLRGKRPRVVAFCLPLLYALSQPLLAQTAPRYVVTDLGSLGGIECAATALNDKGQVVGGADTAKHGKGPENITNVFVWQGGRMRAVPGLDGGHAYVVSVNGAGQMVGAYSADPLKAKFAAALFGPTGKVKLLGGFPATQHGYSLSQAQAINAKGQAVGVSNNQAFLWSQGRLRKLAPPPGFQTSQAWSVSDTGQAAGKGDRSVGSAVRTHAMLWAVGGKVLDLGVLPGYTDSIGRAINSKGQVAGWVGVTRGTSGRRITLHYQAFLWQNGHMRGLGSIPRIPDSKASALNDKGQVVGNAYFKTDEAALLWQNGRVYELNALVPPHSGWKLQNALAINSRGQITGNGIHNGIRRGFLLTPRP
;
A
#
# COMPACT_ATOMS: atom_id res chain seq x y z
N MET A 1 -88.27 -45.88 -13.32
CA MET A 1 -87.37 -46.90 -13.89
C MET A 1 -86.05 -46.23 -14.26
N LEU A 2 -84.99 -46.85 -13.88
CA LEU A 2 -83.56 -46.68 -14.20
C LEU A 2 -82.73 -45.95 -13.21
N ASN A 3 -82.10 -46.80 -12.40
CA ASN A 3 -80.91 -46.55 -11.54
C ASN A 3 -79.75 -46.19 -12.40
N GLY A 4 -78.96 -45.16 -11.94
CA GLY A 4 -77.60 -44.79 -12.42
C GLY A 4 -76.68 -44.54 -11.28
N ASN A 5 -75.85 -45.54 -11.00
CA ASN A 5 -74.78 -45.52 -10.00
C ASN A 5 -73.64 -44.51 -10.39
N LEU A 6 -73.44 -43.49 -9.61
CA LEU A 6 -72.21 -42.65 -9.68
C LEU A 6 -71.24 -43.04 -8.56
N ARG A 7 -70.22 -43.82 -8.96
CA ARG A 7 -69.09 -44.11 -8.11
C ARG A 7 -68.19 -42.85 -8.04
N GLY A 8 -68.08 -42.25 -6.85
CA GLY A 8 -67.21 -41.18 -6.56
C GLY A 8 -65.72 -41.61 -6.58
N LYS A 9 -64.95 -40.95 -7.40
CA LYS A 9 -63.46 -41.03 -7.35
C LYS A 9 -62.93 -40.08 -6.24
N ARG A 10 -62.28 -40.65 -5.22
CA ARG A 10 -61.62 -39.90 -4.21
C ARG A 10 -60.28 -39.32 -4.79
N PRO A 11 -59.93 -38.05 -4.56
CA PRO A 11 -58.66 -37.53 -4.99
C PRO A 11 -57.53 -38.10 -4.10
N ARG A 12 -56.46 -38.60 -4.75
CA ARG A 12 -55.18 -38.96 -4.10
C ARG A 12 -54.46 -37.67 -3.67
N VAL A 13 -54.32 -37.47 -2.39
CA VAL A 13 -53.45 -36.46 -1.82
C VAL A 13 -52.01 -36.97 -1.98
N VAL A 14 -51.23 -36.33 -2.87
CA VAL A 14 -49.78 -36.54 -2.97
C VAL A 14 -49.14 -35.62 -1.94
N ALA A 15 -48.66 -36.20 -0.84
CA ALA A 15 -47.86 -35.49 0.13
C ALA A 15 -46.47 -35.24 -0.45
N PHE A 16 -46.16 -33.99 -0.80
CA PHE A 16 -44.81 -33.56 -1.08
C PHE A 16 -44.04 -33.42 0.26
N CYS A 17 -43.18 -34.38 0.59
CA CYS A 17 -42.17 -34.23 1.60
C CYS A 17 -41.11 -33.27 1.07
N LEU A 18 -41.13 -32.00 1.48
CA LEU A 18 -40.00 -31.11 1.38
C LEU A 18 -38.90 -31.56 2.38
N PRO A 19 -37.63 -31.81 1.94
CA PRO A 19 -36.57 -32.03 2.87
C PRO A 19 -36.27 -30.68 3.56
N LEU A 20 -36.47 -30.61 4.86
CA LEU A 20 -35.91 -29.53 5.72
C LEU A 20 -34.40 -29.60 5.62
N LEU A 21 -33.79 -28.72 4.82
CA LEU A 21 -32.36 -28.43 4.88
C LEU A 21 -32.10 -27.73 6.21
N TYR A 22 -31.71 -28.49 7.23
CA TYR A 22 -31.03 -27.98 8.39
C TYR A 22 -29.66 -27.48 7.90
N ALA A 23 -29.59 -26.19 7.54
CA ALA A 23 -28.32 -25.48 7.46
C ALA A 23 -27.77 -25.45 8.90
N LEU A 24 -26.86 -26.37 9.21
CA LEU A 24 -26.03 -26.32 10.39
C LEU A 24 -25.23 -25.03 10.26
N SER A 25 -25.71 -23.96 10.90
CA SER A 25 -24.90 -22.77 11.18
C SER A 25 -23.75 -23.23 12.08
N GLN A 26 -22.63 -23.55 11.45
CA GLN A 26 -21.40 -23.74 12.21
C GLN A 26 -21.18 -22.45 13.03
N PRO A 27 -20.92 -22.55 14.35
CA PRO A 27 -20.60 -21.38 15.12
C PRO A 27 -19.38 -20.73 14.48
N LEU A 28 -19.52 -19.46 14.08
CA LEU A 28 -18.40 -18.65 13.64
C LEU A 28 -17.43 -18.65 14.81
N LEU A 29 -16.40 -19.52 14.76
CA LEU A 29 -15.35 -19.56 15.77
C LEU A 29 -14.89 -18.12 15.94
N ALA A 30 -15.04 -17.57 17.13
CA ALA A 30 -14.66 -16.21 17.45
C ALA A 30 -13.17 -16.09 17.15
N GLN A 31 -12.85 -15.55 15.96
CA GLN A 31 -11.48 -15.41 15.52
C GLN A 31 -10.80 -14.45 16.46
N THR A 32 -9.89 -14.96 17.28
CA THR A 32 -9.12 -14.16 18.23
C THR A 32 -8.34 -13.09 17.47
N ALA A 33 -8.27 -11.89 18.03
CA ALA A 33 -7.48 -10.82 17.45
C ALA A 33 -6.01 -11.27 17.34
N PRO A 34 -5.34 -10.97 16.20
CA PRO A 34 -3.93 -11.31 16.03
C PRO A 34 -3.09 -10.60 17.12
N ARG A 35 -2.00 -11.21 17.54
CA ARG A 35 -1.06 -10.60 18.49
C ARG A 35 0.32 -10.50 17.84
N TYR A 36 1.08 -9.48 18.25
CA TYR A 36 2.38 -9.20 17.67
C TYR A 36 3.44 -9.01 18.75
N VAL A 37 4.68 -9.39 18.40
CA VAL A 37 5.90 -8.88 19.05
C VAL A 37 6.31 -7.62 18.29
N VAL A 38 6.58 -6.53 19.00
CA VAL A 38 7.14 -5.31 18.41
C VAL A 38 8.66 -5.30 18.63
N THR A 39 9.39 -5.05 17.55
CA THR A 39 10.85 -4.89 17.56
C THR A 39 11.20 -3.46 17.14
N ASP A 40 11.99 -2.76 17.94
CA ASP A 40 12.61 -1.49 17.58
C ASP A 40 13.74 -1.76 16.58
N LEU A 41 13.75 -1.06 15.45
CA LEU A 41 14.80 -1.22 14.45
C LEU A 41 16.13 -0.58 14.85
N GLY A 42 16.11 0.32 15.86
CA GLY A 42 17.30 1.05 16.30
C GLY A 42 17.63 2.24 15.39
N SER A 43 18.90 2.60 15.32
CA SER A 43 19.44 3.65 14.46
C SER A 43 20.85 3.30 13.98
N LEU A 44 21.46 4.14 13.15
CA LEU A 44 22.87 4.01 12.73
C LEU A 44 23.85 4.79 13.64
N GLY A 45 23.51 4.88 14.92
CA GLY A 45 24.29 5.62 15.93
C GLY A 45 23.71 7.01 16.25
N GLY A 46 22.76 7.50 15.46
CA GLY A 46 21.98 8.70 15.75
C GLY A 46 20.72 8.40 16.57
N ILE A 47 19.74 9.32 16.52
CA ILE A 47 18.54 9.24 17.37
C ILE A 47 17.38 8.60 16.63
N GLU A 48 17.09 8.96 15.40
CA GLU A 48 15.88 8.60 14.68
C GLU A 48 16.12 7.59 13.55
N CYS A 49 15.09 6.83 13.21
CA CYS A 49 15.03 6.07 11.98
C CYS A 49 13.59 6.01 11.46
N ALA A 50 13.44 5.89 10.14
CA ALA A 50 12.18 5.72 9.46
C ALA A 50 12.24 4.50 8.53
N ALA A 51 11.40 3.51 8.78
CA ALA A 51 11.20 2.37 7.88
C ALA A 51 10.36 2.81 6.68
N THR A 52 10.64 2.26 5.50
CA THR A 52 9.86 2.51 4.27
C THR A 52 9.30 1.24 3.66
N ALA A 53 10.04 0.13 3.69
CA ALA A 53 9.61 -1.12 3.07
C ALA A 53 10.13 -2.36 3.81
N LEU A 54 9.49 -3.49 3.50
CA LEU A 54 9.74 -4.81 4.08
C LEU A 54 9.59 -5.87 2.99
N ASN A 55 10.52 -6.82 2.92
CA ASN A 55 10.41 -7.98 2.03
C ASN A 55 10.05 -9.27 2.77
N ASP A 56 9.84 -10.35 2.02
CA ASP A 56 9.46 -11.66 2.58
C ASP A 56 10.58 -12.35 3.38
N LYS A 57 11.81 -11.92 3.27
CA LYS A 57 12.92 -12.38 4.13
C LYS A 57 12.97 -11.68 5.49
N GLY A 58 12.10 -10.67 5.71
CA GLY A 58 12.09 -9.84 6.92
C GLY A 58 13.17 -8.76 6.91
N GLN A 59 13.70 -8.42 5.74
CA GLN A 59 14.56 -7.26 5.61
C GLN A 59 13.70 -6.01 5.58
N VAL A 60 14.00 -5.04 6.45
CA VAL A 60 13.42 -3.70 6.46
C VAL A 60 14.44 -2.72 5.91
N VAL A 61 13.99 -1.82 5.06
CA VAL A 61 14.81 -0.73 4.52
C VAL A 61 14.20 0.62 4.88
N GLY A 62 15.02 1.67 4.84
CA GLY A 62 14.59 3.04 5.14
C GLY A 62 15.76 4.00 5.28
N GLY A 63 15.51 5.09 5.99
CA GLY A 63 16.53 6.09 6.35
C GLY A 63 16.77 6.13 7.85
N ALA A 64 17.99 6.37 8.27
CA ALA A 64 18.37 6.49 9.68
C ALA A 64 19.46 7.55 9.88
N ASP A 65 19.40 8.19 11.06
CA ASP A 65 20.43 9.11 11.50
C ASP A 65 21.71 8.37 11.88
N THR A 66 22.84 9.05 11.66
CA THR A 66 24.14 8.63 12.19
C THR A 66 24.59 9.57 13.31
N ALA A 67 25.57 9.15 14.11
CA ALA A 67 26.13 9.98 15.18
C ALA A 67 26.73 11.32 14.72
N LYS A 68 27.00 11.46 13.42
CA LYS A 68 27.61 12.67 12.83
C LYS A 68 26.57 13.73 12.43
N HIS A 69 25.29 13.43 12.42
CA HIS A 69 24.23 14.35 12.00
C HIS A 69 23.30 14.68 13.17
N GLY A 70 22.88 15.94 13.24
CA GLY A 70 22.08 16.49 14.33
C GLY A 70 20.68 15.87 14.48
N LYS A 71 19.87 16.43 15.37
CA LYS A 71 18.53 15.94 15.71
C LYS A 71 17.49 16.46 14.72
N GLY A 72 16.61 15.57 14.21
CA GLY A 72 15.42 15.92 13.43
C GLY A 72 15.21 15.09 12.18
N PRO A 73 13.98 15.00 11.66
CA PRO A 73 13.62 14.17 10.51
C PRO A 73 14.31 14.59 9.20
N GLU A 74 14.69 15.87 9.07
CA GLU A 74 15.46 16.38 7.92
C GLU A 74 16.90 15.88 7.88
N ASN A 75 17.39 15.27 8.96
CA ASN A 75 18.77 14.76 9.09
C ASN A 75 18.88 13.25 8.85
N ILE A 76 17.79 12.58 8.45
CA ILE A 76 17.81 11.16 8.05
C ILE A 76 18.46 11.06 6.68
N THR A 77 19.77 10.82 6.65
CA THR A 77 20.56 10.95 5.43
C THR A 77 21.08 9.63 4.88
N ASN A 78 21.13 8.57 5.71
CA ASN A 78 21.71 7.30 5.31
C ASN A 78 20.64 6.22 5.08
N VAL A 79 20.72 5.59 3.93
CA VAL A 79 19.90 4.39 3.65
C VAL A 79 20.41 3.24 4.53
N PHE A 80 19.47 2.54 5.18
CA PHE A 80 19.78 1.35 5.95
C PHE A 80 19.08 0.09 5.39
N VAL A 81 19.68 -1.05 5.72
CA VAL A 81 19.05 -2.38 5.69
C VAL A 81 19.11 -2.93 7.11
N TRP A 82 17.94 -3.32 7.62
CA TRP A 82 17.80 -4.03 8.88
C TRP A 82 17.41 -5.49 8.61
N GLN A 83 18.08 -6.44 9.29
CA GLN A 83 17.74 -7.86 9.23
C GLN A 83 18.22 -8.58 10.47
N GLY A 84 17.39 -9.45 11.07
CA GLY A 84 17.79 -10.32 12.18
C GLY A 84 18.33 -9.58 13.41
N GLY A 85 17.77 -8.42 13.75
CA GLY A 85 18.17 -7.60 14.89
C GLY A 85 19.33 -6.64 14.63
N ARG A 86 19.86 -6.59 13.39
CA ARG A 86 21.00 -5.72 13.06
C ARG A 86 20.65 -4.72 11.96
N MET A 87 20.89 -3.44 12.23
CA MET A 87 20.84 -2.36 11.24
C MET A 87 22.24 -2.11 10.68
N ARG A 88 22.33 -1.93 9.37
CA ARG A 88 23.59 -1.53 8.69
C ARG A 88 23.30 -0.45 7.65
N ALA A 89 24.21 0.51 7.50
CA ALA A 89 24.15 1.45 6.39
C ALA A 89 24.44 0.74 5.07
N VAL A 90 23.81 1.22 3.99
CA VAL A 90 24.13 0.79 2.64
C VAL A 90 25.27 1.66 2.12
N PRO A 91 26.45 1.10 1.80
CA PRO A 91 27.61 1.89 1.37
C PRO A 91 27.29 2.73 0.13
N GLY A 92 27.80 3.98 0.10
CA GLY A 92 27.65 4.89 -1.04
C GLY A 92 26.26 5.49 -1.22
N LEU A 93 25.33 5.26 -0.26
CA LEU A 93 24.01 5.87 -0.25
C LEU A 93 23.81 6.78 0.98
N ASP A 94 24.85 7.51 1.32
CA ASP A 94 24.93 8.48 2.42
C ASP A 94 24.76 9.92 1.90
N GLY A 95 24.73 10.88 2.83
CA GLY A 95 24.74 12.31 2.49
C GLY A 95 23.50 12.82 1.77
N GLY A 96 22.35 12.14 1.87
CA GLY A 96 21.10 12.59 1.22
C GLY A 96 21.02 12.33 -0.29
N HIS A 97 22.02 11.63 -0.86
CA HIS A 97 22.05 11.31 -2.28
C HIS A 97 20.98 10.31 -2.73
N ALA A 98 20.45 9.52 -1.80
CA ALA A 98 19.48 8.48 -2.13
C ALA A 98 18.36 8.40 -1.08
N TYR A 99 17.19 8.03 -1.54
CA TYR A 99 16.15 7.49 -0.67
C TYR A 99 15.55 6.22 -1.30
N VAL A 100 15.18 5.28 -0.46
CA VAL A 100 14.60 4.00 -0.87
C VAL A 100 13.15 3.90 -0.41
N VAL A 101 12.30 3.33 -1.26
CA VAL A 101 10.86 3.20 -1.00
C VAL A 101 10.36 1.77 -1.13
N SER A 102 11.15 0.86 -1.72
CA SER A 102 10.76 -0.54 -1.88
C SER A 102 11.98 -1.44 -1.94
N VAL A 103 11.81 -2.70 -1.50
CA VAL A 103 12.83 -3.76 -1.52
C VAL A 103 12.22 -5.09 -1.90
N ASN A 104 12.84 -5.84 -2.82
CA ASN A 104 12.40 -7.18 -3.20
C ASN A 104 13.14 -8.31 -2.43
N GLY A 105 12.73 -9.56 -2.65
CA GLY A 105 13.32 -10.74 -2.01
C GLY A 105 14.79 -11.00 -2.35
N ALA A 106 15.33 -10.41 -3.42
CA ALA A 106 16.77 -10.45 -3.76
C ALA A 106 17.58 -9.36 -3.04
N GLY A 107 16.94 -8.49 -2.26
CA GLY A 107 17.58 -7.35 -1.59
C GLY A 107 17.86 -6.18 -2.52
N GLN A 108 17.32 -6.20 -3.73
CA GLN A 108 17.35 -5.03 -4.62
C GLN A 108 16.35 -4.00 -4.11
N MET A 109 16.76 -2.74 -4.07
CA MET A 109 15.96 -1.61 -3.60
C MET A 109 15.71 -0.64 -4.74
N VAL A 110 14.61 0.08 -4.70
CA VAL A 110 14.33 1.17 -5.65
C VAL A 110 13.89 2.43 -4.92
N GLY A 111 14.09 3.54 -5.60
CA GLY A 111 13.74 4.87 -5.12
C GLY A 111 14.25 5.92 -6.07
N ALA A 112 14.95 6.94 -5.55
CA ALA A 112 15.61 7.93 -6.37
C ALA A 112 17.01 8.27 -5.83
N TYR A 113 17.85 8.68 -6.76
CA TYR A 113 19.25 9.06 -6.52
C TYR A 113 19.55 10.41 -7.18
N SER A 114 20.34 11.23 -6.50
CA SER A 114 20.93 12.45 -7.03
C SER A 114 22.43 12.45 -6.84
N ALA A 115 23.19 12.72 -7.89
CA ALA A 115 24.63 12.92 -7.78
C ALA A 115 24.98 14.23 -7.04
N ASP A 116 24.04 15.18 -7.01
CA ASP A 116 24.18 16.47 -6.32
C ASP A 116 22.83 16.76 -5.60
N PRO A 117 22.72 16.40 -4.31
CA PRO A 117 21.48 16.58 -3.55
C PRO A 117 21.08 18.06 -3.40
N LEU A 118 22.01 18.98 -3.46
CA LEU A 118 21.73 20.42 -3.38
C LEU A 118 20.98 20.95 -4.60
N LYS A 119 21.10 20.28 -5.75
CA LYS A 119 20.38 20.64 -6.97
C LYS A 119 19.00 19.98 -7.09
N ALA A 120 18.60 19.15 -6.12
CA ALA A 120 17.31 18.44 -6.09
C ALA A 120 16.94 17.71 -7.41
N LYS A 121 17.96 17.25 -8.17
CA LYS A 121 17.77 16.53 -9.44
C LYS A 121 17.79 15.03 -9.19
N PHE A 122 16.68 14.52 -8.65
CA PHE A 122 16.55 13.11 -8.39
C PHE A 122 16.08 12.33 -9.63
N ALA A 123 16.76 11.21 -9.89
CA ALA A 123 16.42 10.26 -10.94
C ALA A 123 16.04 8.91 -10.35
N ALA A 124 15.08 8.21 -10.99
CA ALA A 124 14.70 6.86 -10.61
C ALA A 124 15.92 5.93 -10.62
N ALA A 125 16.11 5.19 -9.54
CA ALA A 125 17.28 4.33 -9.37
C ALA A 125 16.92 2.97 -8.79
N LEU A 126 17.71 1.97 -9.22
CA LEU A 126 17.82 0.64 -8.64
C LEU A 126 19.13 0.56 -7.87
N PHE A 127 19.04 0.14 -6.61
CA PHE A 127 20.19 -0.04 -5.73
C PHE A 127 20.39 -1.52 -5.46
N GLY A 128 21.60 -2.01 -5.66
CA GLY A 128 21.98 -3.35 -5.24
C GLY A 128 22.18 -3.43 -3.72
N PRO A 129 22.23 -4.65 -3.16
CA PRO A 129 22.42 -4.86 -1.71
C PRO A 129 23.77 -4.34 -1.18
N THR A 130 24.74 -4.09 -2.07
CA THR A 130 26.08 -3.54 -1.77
C THR A 130 26.19 -2.03 -2.05
N GLY A 131 25.06 -1.36 -2.37
CA GLY A 131 25.05 0.07 -2.70
C GLY A 131 25.32 0.42 -4.16
N LYS A 132 25.55 -0.56 -5.04
CA LYS A 132 25.70 -0.29 -6.50
C LYS A 132 24.44 0.38 -7.03
N VAL A 133 24.59 1.59 -7.60
CA VAL A 133 23.49 2.38 -8.17
C VAL A 133 23.40 2.13 -9.67
N LYS A 134 22.16 1.92 -10.14
CA LYS A 134 21.81 1.91 -11.57
C LYS A 134 20.65 2.87 -11.79
N LEU A 135 20.89 3.93 -12.55
CA LEU A 135 19.82 4.83 -12.97
C LEU A 135 18.88 4.11 -13.94
N LEU A 136 17.58 4.27 -13.73
CA LEU A 136 16.55 3.62 -14.57
C LEU A 136 16.18 4.48 -15.77
N GLY A 137 16.61 5.75 -15.79
CA GLY A 137 16.25 6.74 -16.82
C GLY A 137 14.92 7.43 -16.51
N GLY A 138 14.42 8.12 -17.54
CA GLY A 138 13.17 8.87 -17.49
C GLY A 138 12.71 9.26 -18.87
N PHE A 139 11.47 9.74 -18.99
CA PHE A 139 10.95 10.30 -20.24
C PHE A 139 11.45 11.73 -20.43
N PRO A 140 11.61 12.20 -21.66
CA PRO A 140 12.00 13.59 -21.93
C PRO A 140 11.06 14.57 -21.22
N ALA A 141 11.64 15.67 -20.71
CA ALA A 141 10.86 16.76 -20.13
C ALA A 141 10.11 17.52 -21.25
N THR A 142 8.84 17.82 -21.02
CA THR A 142 8.01 18.49 -22.02
C THR A 142 8.15 20.02 -22.03
N GLN A 143 8.62 20.67 -20.93
CA GLN A 143 8.67 22.15 -20.86
C GLN A 143 9.79 22.79 -20.05
N HIS A 144 10.53 22.11 -19.16
CA HIS A 144 11.50 22.78 -18.26
C HIS A 144 12.87 22.11 -18.17
N GLY A 145 13.30 21.35 -19.17
CA GLY A 145 14.69 20.86 -19.29
C GLY A 145 15.15 19.82 -18.27
N TYR A 146 14.35 19.48 -17.26
CA TYR A 146 14.71 18.51 -16.23
C TYR A 146 13.82 17.27 -16.31
N SER A 147 14.45 16.11 -16.48
CA SER A 147 13.75 14.82 -16.37
C SER A 147 13.72 14.41 -14.89
N LEU A 148 12.60 14.68 -14.23
CA LEU A 148 12.36 14.15 -12.87
C LEU A 148 11.78 12.76 -13.00
N SER A 149 12.44 11.78 -12.39
CA SER A 149 11.90 10.43 -12.31
C SER A 149 12.12 9.82 -10.92
N GLN A 150 11.19 8.95 -10.52
CA GLN A 150 11.21 8.29 -9.22
C GLN A 150 10.65 6.89 -9.36
N ALA A 151 11.37 5.88 -8.91
CA ALA A 151 10.85 4.53 -8.77
C ALA A 151 10.10 4.40 -7.45
N GLN A 152 8.95 3.70 -7.47
CA GLN A 152 8.05 3.57 -6.32
C GLN A 152 7.95 2.15 -5.79
N ALA A 153 8.09 1.13 -6.64
CA ALA A 153 8.02 -0.26 -6.23
C ALA A 153 8.86 -1.15 -7.14
N ILE A 154 9.31 -2.28 -6.58
CA ILE A 154 10.01 -3.35 -7.29
C ILE A 154 9.42 -4.70 -6.89
N ASN A 155 9.19 -5.60 -7.87
CA ASN A 155 8.70 -6.96 -7.62
C ASN A 155 9.85 -7.99 -7.56
N ALA A 156 9.49 -9.26 -7.29
CA ALA A 156 10.45 -10.36 -7.19
C ALA A 156 11.21 -10.63 -8.52
N LYS A 157 10.62 -10.25 -9.66
CA LYS A 157 11.24 -10.36 -10.99
C LYS A 157 12.22 -9.21 -11.33
N GLY A 158 12.39 -8.25 -10.40
CA GLY A 158 13.20 -7.06 -10.63
C GLY A 158 12.56 -6.01 -11.55
N GLN A 159 11.25 -6.12 -11.80
CA GLN A 159 10.50 -5.09 -12.53
C GLN A 159 10.19 -3.95 -11.56
N ALA A 160 10.48 -2.71 -11.98
CA ALA A 160 10.23 -1.52 -11.19
C ALA A 160 9.18 -0.62 -11.86
N VAL A 161 8.34 0.01 -11.05
CA VAL A 161 7.37 1.01 -11.50
C VAL A 161 7.59 2.33 -10.80
N GLY A 162 7.09 3.40 -11.42
CA GLY A 162 7.21 4.73 -10.84
C GLY A 162 6.58 5.81 -11.70
N VAL A 163 7.13 7.00 -11.58
CA VAL A 163 6.71 8.19 -12.34
C VAL A 163 7.92 8.88 -12.96
N SER A 164 7.75 9.37 -14.17
CA SER A 164 8.69 10.28 -14.85
C SER A 164 7.88 11.34 -15.59
N ASN A 165 8.12 12.60 -15.26
CA ASN A 165 7.42 13.75 -15.87
C ASN A 165 5.90 13.57 -15.93
N ASN A 166 5.27 13.21 -14.79
CA ASN A 166 3.83 12.95 -14.65
C ASN A 166 3.30 11.77 -15.49
N GLN A 167 4.18 10.89 -15.96
CA GLN A 167 3.84 9.68 -16.69
C GLN A 167 4.31 8.43 -15.92
N ALA A 168 3.40 7.50 -15.68
CA ALA A 168 3.76 6.22 -15.08
C ALA A 168 4.67 5.41 -15.99
N PHE A 169 5.62 4.70 -15.43
CA PHE A 169 6.48 3.78 -16.16
C PHE A 169 6.55 2.39 -15.54
N LEU A 170 6.87 1.41 -16.37
CA LEU A 170 7.41 0.11 -16.00
C LEU A 170 8.82 -0.03 -16.56
N TRP A 171 9.78 -0.27 -15.69
CA TRP A 171 11.14 -0.64 -16.06
C TRP A 171 11.32 -2.15 -15.90
N SER A 172 11.87 -2.78 -16.93
CA SER A 172 12.17 -4.22 -16.93
C SER A 172 13.35 -4.50 -17.85
N GLN A 173 14.34 -5.27 -17.37
CA GLN A 173 15.48 -5.72 -18.17
C GLN A 173 16.21 -4.59 -18.94
N GLY A 174 16.38 -3.44 -18.30
CA GLY A 174 17.06 -2.28 -18.88
C GLY A 174 16.20 -1.39 -19.77
N ARG A 175 14.92 -1.70 -19.98
CA ARG A 175 14.00 -0.95 -20.82
C ARG A 175 12.94 -0.24 -20.00
N LEU A 176 12.71 1.03 -20.29
CA LEU A 176 11.65 1.86 -19.71
C LEU A 176 10.45 1.88 -20.67
N ARG A 177 9.29 1.49 -20.18
CA ARG A 177 8.02 1.50 -20.93
C ARG A 177 7.00 2.39 -20.23
N LYS A 178 6.32 3.26 -20.99
CA LYS A 178 5.22 4.09 -20.48
C LYS A 178 4.02 3.21 -20.11
N LEU A 179 3.43 3.48 -18.96
CA LEU A 179 2.12 2.98 -18.54
C LEU A 179 1.09 4.09 -18.76
N ALA A 180 0.56 4.15 -20.00
CA ALA A 180 -0.41 5.18 -20.34
C ALA A 180 -1.69 5.03 -19.51
N PRO A 181 -2.32 6.14 -19.09
CA PRO A 181 -3.65 6.10 -18.48
C PRO A 181 -4.72 5.85 -19.57
N PRO A 182 -5.99 5.57 -19.19
CA PRO A 182 -7.09 5.48 -20.15
C PRO A 182 -7.35 6.82 -20.83
N PRO A 183 -8.08 6.83 -21.97
CA PRO A 183 -8.51 8.07 -22.60
C PRO A 183 -9.21 9.03 -21.63
N GLY A 184 -8.96 10.33 -21.77
CA GLY A 184 -9.50 11.38 -20.90
C GLY A 184 -8.66 11.70 -19.67
N PHE A 185 -7.62 10.91 -19.37
CA PHE A 185 -6.66 11.21 -18.31
C PHE A 185 -5.37 11.79 -18.90
N GLN A 186 -4.83 12.84 -18.28
CA GLN A 186 -3.65 13.56 -18.75
C GLN A 186 -2.36 13.06 -18.12
N THR A 187 -2.42 12.63 -16.86
CA THR A 187 -1.24 12.17 -16.09
C THR A 187 -1.44 10.77 -15.54
N SER A 188 -0.35 10.13 -15.17
CA SER A 188 -0.38 8.85 -14.48
C SER A 188 0.84 8.67 -13.57
N GLN A 189 0.67 7.91 -12.48
CA GLN A 189 1.73 7.51 -11.56
C GLN A 189 1.49 6.07 -11.14
N ALA A 190 2.49 5.20 -11.22
CA ALA A 190 2.42 3.83 -10.72
C ALA A 190 3.15 3.74 -9.37
N TRP A 191 2.49 3.17 -8.37
CA TRP A 191 2.99 3.11 -7.00
C TRP A 191 3.25 1.70 -6.47
N SER A 192 2.71 0.69 -7.14
CA SER A 192 2.91 -0.69 -6.76
C SER A 192 2.93 -1.60 -7.99
N VAL A 193 3.69 -2.69 -7.92
CA VAL A 193 3.78 -3.72 -8.95
C VAL A 193 3.73 -5.09 -8.29
N SER A 194 2.84 -5.98 -8.79
CA SER A 194 2.73 -7.36 -8.32
C SER A 194 3.77 -8.26 -8.98
N ASP A 195 3.98 -9.46 -8.43
CA ASP A 195 4.88 -10.47 -9.01
C ASP A 195 4.35 -11.06 -10.34
N THR A 196 3.04 -10.86 -10.63
CA THR A 196 2.47 -11.17 -11.94
C THR A 196 2.77 -10.10 -12.99
N GLY A 197 3.28 -8.91 -12.60
CA GLY A 197 3.64 -7.81 -13.49
C GLY A 197 2.52 -6.80 -13.72
N GLN A 198 1.43 -6.88 -12.96
CA GLN A 198 0.38 -5.85 -12.93
C GLN A 198 0.84 -4.67 -12.06
N ALA A 199 0.44 -3.45 -12.43
CA ALA A 199 0.77 -2.25 -11.65
C ALA A 199 -0.49 -1.53 -11.18
N ALA A 200 -0.42 -0.92 -10.00
CA ALA A 200 -1.46 -0.06 -9.46
C ALA A 200 -0.92 1.36 -9.20
N GLY A 201 -1.84 2.34 -9.27
CA GLY A 201 -1.46 3.73 -9.06
C GLY A 201 -2.63 4.67 -9.22
N LYS A 202 -2.40 5.80 -9.87
CA LYS A 202 -3.41 6.82 -10.15
C LYS A 202 -3.28 7.43 -11.54
N GLY A 203 -4.37 8.03 -12.01
CA GLY A 203 -4.38 8.97 -13.12
C GLY A 203 -5.17 10.22 -12.75
N ASP A 204 -4.79 11.35 -13.32
CA ASP A 204 -5.49 12.62 -13.12
C ASP A 204 -6.16 13.06 -14.41
N ARG A 205 -7.41 13.56 -14.32
CA ARG A 205 -8.19 14.14 -15.42
C ARG A 205 -8.81 15.46 -15.03
N SER A 206 -8.97 16.34 -16.01
CA SER A 206 -9.70 17.61 -15.83
C SER A 206 -11.20 17.38 -16.03
N VAL A 207 -12.01 17.93 -15.12
CA VAL A 207 -13.48 17.93 -15.18
C VAL A 207 -13.94 19.36 -14.90
N GLY A 208 -14.21 20.15 -15.96
CA GLY A 208 -14.38 21.59 -15.82
C GLY A 208 -13.11 22.24 -15.26
N SER A 209 -13.24 23.06 -14.24
CA SER A 209 -12.11 23.69 -13.53
C SER A 209 -11.47 22.78 -12.47
N ALA A 210 -12.06 21.62 -12.18
CA ALA A 210 -11.56 20.69 -11.17
C ALA A 210 -10.66 19.62 -11.79
N VAL A 211 -9.67 19.13 -11.01
CA VAL A 211 -8.92 17.93 -11.31
C VAL A 211 -9.51 16.78 -10.50
N ARG A 212 -9.76 15.64 -11.15
CA ARG A 212 -10.20 14.39 -10.52
C ARG A 212 -9.11 13.34 -10.65
N THR A 213 -8.88 12.63 -9.57
CA THR A 213 -7.87 11.58 -9.47
C THR A 213 -8.55 10.25 -9.31
N HIS A 214 -8.25 9.27 -10.18
CA HIS A 214 -8.78 7.92 -10.02
C HIS A 214 -7.66 6.89 -9.87
N ALA A 215 -7.93 5.88 -9.04
CA ALA A 215 -7.08 4.70 -8.93
C ALA A 215 -7.07 3.94 -10.25
N MET A 216 -5.87 3.49 -10.66
CA MET A 216 -5.62 2.79 -11.91
C MET A 216 -5.04 1.41 -11.67
N LEU A 217 -5.41 0.46 -12.54
CA LEU A 217 -4.79 -0.86 -12.64
C LEU A 217 -4.31 -1.06 -14.08
N TRP A 218 -3.00 -1.20 -14.27
CA TRP A 218 -2.38 -1.62 -15.53
C TRP A 218 -2.19 -3.13 -15.51
N ALA A 219 -2.96 -3.84 -16.32
CA ALA A 219 -2.86 -5.28 -16.47
C ALA A 219 -1.67 -5.68 -17.35
N VAL A 220 -1.23 -6.92 -17.21
CA VAL A 220 -0.31 -7.53 -18.16
C VAL A 220 -0.95 -7.53 -19.55
N GLY A 221 -0.16 -7.20 -20.59
CA GLY A 221 -0.70 -7.05 -21.95
C GLY A 221 -1.18 -5.65 -22.31
N GLY A 222 -1.12 -4.68 -21.39
CA GLY A 222 -1.31 -3.24 -21.67
C GLY A 222 -2.72 -2.71 -21.46
N LYS A 223 -3.71 -3.56 -21.09
CA LYS A 223 -5.04 -3.08 -20.69
C LYS A 223 -4.92 -2.25 -19.42
N VAL A 224 -5.56 -1.08 -19.40
CA VAL A 224 -5.66 -0.21 -18.24
C VAL A 224 -7.12 -0.10 -17.79
N LEU A 225 -7.34 -0.14 -16.48
CA LEU A 225 -8.65 0.00 -15.86
C LEU A 225 -8.66 1.23 -14.96
N ASP A 226 -9.65 2.09 -15.16
CA ASP A 226 -10.07 3.08 -14.17
C ASP A 226 -10.90 2.35 -13.11
N LEU A 227 -10.45 2.37 -11.85
CA LEU A 227 -11.13 1.66 -10.77
C LEU A 227 -12.31 2.46 -10.18
N GLY A 228 -12.48 3.72 -10.61
CA GLY A 228 -13.52 4.60 -10.13
C GLY A 228 -13.35 5.05 -8.68
N VAL A 229 -14.47 5.40 -8.07
CA VAL A 229 -14.56 5.88 -6.67
C VAL A 229 -15.73 5.20 -5.95
N LEU A 230 -15.74 5.22 -4.61
CA LEU A 230 -16.92 4.84 -3.83
C LEU A 230 -18.01 5.94 -3.91
N PRO A 231 -19.30 5.58 -3.74
CA PRO A 231 -20.38 6.55 -3.66
C PRO A 231 -20.10 7.64 -2.61
N GLY A 232 -20.30 8.91 -2.98
CA GLY A 232 -20.05 10.06 -2.12
C GLY A 232 -18.59 10.57 -2.13
N TYR A 233 -17.67 9.90 -2.82
CA TYR A 233 -16.27 10.32 -2.96
C TYR A 233 -15.99 10.87 -4.36
N THR A 234 -14.95 11.69 -4.49
CA THR A 234 -14.59 12.37 -5.74
C THR A 234 -13.29 11.90 -6.35
N ASP A 235 -12.43 11.31 -5.53
CA ASP A 235 -11.09 10.89 -5.91
C ASP A 235 -10.75 9.51 -5.31
N SER A 236 -9.88 8.76 -5.98
CA SER A 236 -9.31 7.52 -5.48
C SER A 236 -7.85 7.35 -5.87
N ILE A 237 -7.11 6.61 -5.09
CA ILE A 237 -5.68 6.32 -5.33
C ILE A 237 -5.39 4.87 -4.97
N GLY A 238 -4.83 4.09 -5.91
CA GLY A 238 -4.33 2.74 -5.67
C GLY A 238 -2.90 2.77 -5.13
N ARG A 239 -2.69 2.27 -3.92
CA ARG A 239 -1.37 2.29 -3.24
C ARG A 239 -0.63 0.97 -3.31
N ALA A 240 -1.36 -0.14 -3.29
CA ALA A 240 -0.79 -1.47 -3.27
C ALA A 240 -1.58 -2.42 -4.17
N ILE A 241 -0.88 -3.37 -4.78
CA ILE A 241 -1.48 -4.47 -5.55
C ILE A 241 -0.81 -5.79 -5.14
N ASN A 242 -1.60 -6.86 -5.01
CA ASN A 242 -1.08 -8.19 -4.76
C ASN A 242 -1.11 -9.08 -6.00
N SER A 243 -0.60 -10.32 -5.90
CA SER A 243 -0.54 -11.28 -7.02
C SER A 243 -1.90 -11.76 -7.50
N LYS A 244 -2.97 -11.57 -6.70
CA LYS A 244 -4.37 -11.85 -7.05
C LYS A 244 -5.04 -10.72 -7.83
N GLY A 245 -4.34 -9.61 -8.08
CA GLY A 245 -4.88 -8.42 -8.73
C GLY A 245 -5.80 -7.58 -7.85
N GLN A 246 -5.81 -7.81 -6.53
CA GLN A 246 -6.51 -6.94 -5.58
C GLN A 246 -5.72 -5.64 -5.43
N VAL A 247 -6.41 -4.50 -5.42
CA VAL A 247 -5.81 -3.17 -5.22
C VAL A 247 -6.34 -2.57 -3.92
N ALA A 248 -5.44 -2.17 -3.03
CA ALA A 248 -5.75 -1.40 -1.84
C ALA A 248 -5.27 0.05 -1.99
N GLY A 249 -5.99 0.96 -1.35
CA GLY A 249 -5.68 2.39 -1.41
C GLY A 249 -6.67 3.21 -0.59
N TRP A 250 -6.96 4.39 -1.06
CA TRP A 250 -7.93 5.26 -0.40
C TRP A 250 -8.77 6.06 -1.40
N VAL A 251 -9.98 6.39 -1.01
CA VAL A 251 -10.86 7.37 -1.65
C VAL A 251 -10.91 8.64 -0.83
N GLY A 252 -11.19 9.77 -1.47
CA GLY A 252 -11.28 11.05 -0.78
C GLY A 252 -12.33 11.98 -1.36
N VAL A 253 -12.87 12.89 -0.55
CA VAL A 253 -13.70 13.99 -0.98
C VAL A 253 -12.81 15.21 -1.15
N THR A 254 -12.50 15.57 -2.39
CA THR A 254 -11.63 16.71 -2.69
C THR A 254 -12.44 17.87 -3.27
N ARG A 255 -12.22 19.05 -2.72
CA ARG A 255 -12.77 20.34 -3.20
C ARG A 255 -11.64 21.27 -3.64
N GLY A 256 -11.97 22.20 -4.53
CA GLY A 256 -11.03 23.21 -5.04
C GLY A 256 -10.65 23.00 -6.50
N THR A 257 -9.90 23.97 -7.03
CA THR A 257 -9.39 24.02 -8.41
C THR A 257 -8.00 23.36 -8.51
N SER A 258 -7.45 23.28 -9.73
CA SER A 258 -6.12 22.69 -9.98
C SER A 258 -4.98 23.34 -9.17
N GLY A 259 -5.10 24.61 -8.79
CA GLY A 259 -4.08 25.33 -8.00
C GLY A 259 -4.24 25.22 -6.49
N ARG A 260 -5.42 24.85 -5.98
CA ARG A 260 -5.69 24.74 -4.54
C ARG A 260 -6.71 23.64 -4.25
N ARG A 261 -6.21 22.44 -3.96
CA ARG A 261 -7.05 21.27 -3.63
C ARG A 261 -6.94 20.94 -2.15
N ILE A 262 -8.09 20.72 -1.52
CA ILE A 262 -8.18 20.26 -0.12
C ILE A 262 -9.00 18.99 -0.11
N THR A 263 -8.46 17.92 0.43
CA THR A 263 -9.20 16.68 0.68
C THR A 263 -9.75 16.72 2.10
N LEU A 264 -11.07 16.59 2.22
CA LEU A 264 -11.81 16.75 3.47
C LEU A 264 -11.90 15.46 4.27
N HIS A 265 -12.12 14.33 3.57
CA HIS A 265 -12.30 13.01 4.17
C HIS A 265 -11.60 11.96 3.33
N TYR A 266 -11.14 10.90 4.01
CA TYR A 266 -10.49 9.75 3.39
C TYR A 266 -11.06 8.44 3.92
N GLN A 267 -11.19 7.46 3.04
CA GLN A 267 -11.52 6.09 3.45
C GLN A 267 -10.63 5.10 2.72
N ALA A 268 -10.02 4.20 3.46
CA ALA A 268 -9.32 3.07 2.89
C ALA A 268 -10.28 2.17 2.10
N PHE A 269 -9.84 1.66 0.96
CA PHE A 269 -10.62 0.72 0.14
C PHE A 269 -9.82 -0.51 -0.23
N LEU A 270 -10.54 -1.57 -0.58
CA LEU A 270 -10.06 -2.73 -1.32
C LEU A 270 -10.91 -2.90 -2.59
N TRP A 271 -10.23 -2.95 -3.74
CA TRP A 271 -10.85 -3.28 -5.02
C TRP A 271 -10.48 -4.70 -5.42
N GLN A 272 -11.47 -5.47 -5.88
CA GLN A 272 -11.30 -6.83 -6.38
C GLN A 272 -12.40 -7.15 -7.40
N ASN A 273 -12.04 -7.78 -8.53
CA ASN A 273 -12.99 -8.30 -9.53
C ASN A 273 -14.03 -7.26 -9.99
N GLY A 274 -13.63 -6.02 -10.24
CA GLY A 274 -14.52 -4.94 -10.68
C GLY A 274 -15.25 -4.20 -9.57
N HIS A 275 -15.13 -4.62 -8.32
CA HIS A 275 -15.85 -4.03 -7.19
C HIS A 275 -14.90 -3.36 -6.20
N MET A 276 -15.18 -2.09 -5.89
CA MET A 276 -14.50 -1.35 -4.82
C MET A 276 -15.36 -1.38 -3.55
N ARG A 277 -14.77 -1.70 -2.40
CA ARG A 277 -15.42 -1.64 -1.09
C ARG A 277 -14.61 -0.84 -0.10
N GLY A 278 -15.28 -0.06 0.75
CA GLY A 278 -14.65 0.64 1.86
C GLY A 278 -14.18 -0.36 2.93
N LEU A 279 -13.04 -0.06 3.55
CA LEU A 279 -12.48 -0.86 4.63
C LEU A 279 -12.84 -0.31 6.02
N GLY A 280 -13.36 0.94 6.08
CA GLY A 280 -13.67 1.62 7.32
C GLY A 280 -12.42 2.08 8.09
N SER A 281 -12.68 2.57 9.30
CA SER A 281 -11.68 3.06 10.24
C SER A 281 -12.07 2.70 11.67
N ILE A 282 -11.32 3.19 12.66
CA ILE A 282 -11.65 3.04 14.09
C ILE A 282 -12.55 4.18 14.56
N PRO A 283 -13.47 3.95 15.54
CA PRO A 283 -14.50 4.93 15.90
C PRO A 283 -13.97 6.32 16.25
N ARG A 284 -12.84 6.42 16.95
CA ARG A 284 -12.28 7.72 17.37
C ARG A 284 -11.56 8.48 16.25
N ILE A 285 -11.18 7.81 15.15
CA ILE A 285 -10.46 8.40 14.01
C ILE A 285 -11.15 7.95 12.72
N PRO A 286 -12.03 8.80 12.14
CA PRO A 286 -12.87 8.39 11.00
C PRO A 286 -12.11 8.24 9.68
N ASP A 287 -11.03 8.98 9.49
CA ASP A 287 -10.26 8.96 8.24
C ASP A 287 -9.24 7.83 8.23
N SER A 288 -9.13 7.12 7.11
CA SER A 288 -8.20 6.01 6.96
C SER A 288 -7.60 5.93 5.56
N LYS A 289 -6.36 5.44 5.48
CA LYS A 289 -5.65 5.17 4.22
C LYS A 289 -4.97 3.82 4.28
N ALA A 290 -5.16 3.00 3.25
CA ALA A 290 -4.39 1.78 3.07
C ALA A 290 -3.04 2.10 2.40
N SER A 291 -1.97 1.48 2.88
CA SER A 291 -0.59 1.65 2.40
C SER A 291 -0.07 0.41 1.70
N ALA A 292 -0.35 -0.78 2.22
CA ALA A 292 0.15 -2.04 1.69
C ALA A 292 -0.88 -3.18 1.82
N LEU A 293 -0.67 -4.23 1.02
CA LEU A 293 -1.55 -5.39 0.90
C LEU A 293 -0.70 -6.63 0.60
N ASN A 294 -0.96 -7.76 1.27
CA ASN A 294 -0.34 -9.04 0.96
C ASN A 294 -1.31 -10.00 0.24
N ASP A 295 -0.80 -11.17 -0.21
CA ASP A 295 -1.59 -12.18 -0.93
C ASP A 295 -2.63 -12.92 -0.06
N LYS A 296 -2.57 -12.76 1.27
CA LYS A 296 -3.62 -13.25 2.19
C LYS A 296 -4.81 -12.28 2.26
N GLY A 297 -4.73 -11.11 1.59
CA GLY A 297 -5.75 -10.08 1.64
C GLY A 297 -5.73 -9.25 2.92
N GLN A 298 -4.65 -9.32 3.70
CA GLN A 298 -4.40 -8.43 4.82
C GLN A 298 -3.94 -7.09 4.29
N VAL A 299 -4.59 -6.02 4.70
CA VAL A 299 -4.27 -4.64 4.33
C VAL A 299 -3.76 -3.91 5.55
N VAL A 300 -2.72 -3.10 5.40
CA VAL A 300 -2.20 -2.25 6.47
C VAL A 300 -2.16 -0.79 6.03
N GLY A 301 -2.16 0.12 7.00
CA GLY A 301 -2.12 1.54 6.75
C GLY A 301 -2.27 2.34 8.03
N ASN A 302 -2.95 3.46 7.95
CA ASN A 302 -3.17 4.32 9.10
C ASN A 302 -4.54 4.99 9.09
N ALA A 303 -5.01 5.33 10.28
CA ALA A 303 -6.03 6.33 10.52
C ALA A 303 -5.37 7.62 10.97
N TYR A 304 -5.95 8.76 10.60
CA TYR A 304 -5.48 10.06 11.10
C TYR A 304 -6.64 11.06 11.10
N PHE A 305 -6.66 11.88 12.14
CA PHE A 305 -7.60 13.00 12.25
C PHE A 305 -6.96 14.07 13.13
N LYS A 306 -6.74 15.25 12.58
CA LYS A 306 -6.01 16.35 13.24
C LYS A 306 -4.59 15.88 13.67
N THR A 307 -4.36 15.75 14.96
CA THR A 307 -3.10 15.30 15.56
C THR A 307 -3.08 13.82 15.96
N ASP A 308 -4.25 13.14 15.86
CA ASP A 308 -4.35 11.72 16.18
C ASP A 308 -3.97 10.87 14.99
N GLU A 309 -3.08 9.93 15.23
CA GLU A 309 -2.62 8.93 14.27
C GLU A 309 -2.61 7.55 14.90
N ALA A 310 -3.01 6.54 14.14
CA ALA A 310 -2.97 5.15 14.55
C ALA A 310 -2.65 4.23 13.37
N ALA A 311 -1.71 3.31 13.56
CA ALA A 311 -1.44 2.24 12.60
C ALA A 311 -2.57 1.21 12.63
N LEU A 312 -3.05 0.81 11.44
CA LEU A 312 -4.20 -0.09 11.26
C LEU A 312 -3.83 -1.36 10.50
N LEU A 313 -4.57 -2.43 10.83
CA LEU A 313 -4.64 -3.68 10.08
C LEU A 313 -6.11 -3.99 9.77
N TRP A 314 -6.43 -4.21 8.49
CA TRP A 314 -7.71 -4.76 8.03
C TRP A 314 -7.52 -6.22 7.64
N GLN A 315 -8.24 -7.09 8.31
CA GLN A 315 -8.16 -8.53 8.10
C GLN A 315 -9.53 -9.18 8.35
N ASN A 316 -9.96 -10.07 7.46
CA ASN A 316 -11.20 -10.84 7.60
C ASN A 316 -12.45 -9.96 7.87
N GLY A 317 -12.57 -8.82 7.16
CA GLY A 317 -13.67 -7.88 7.31
C GLY A 317 -13.67 -7.03 8.59
N ARG A 318 -12.60 -7.12 9.40
CA ARG A 318 -12.45 -6.33 10.64
C ARG A 318 -11.29 -5.35 10.51
N VAL A 319 -11.39 -4.24 11.23
CA VAL A 319 -10.29 -3.28 11.42
C VAL A 319 -9.73 -3.44 12.83
N TYR A 320 -8.41 -3.45 12.94
CA TYR A 320 -7.68 -3.52 14.19
C TYR A 320 -6.73 -2.34 14.30
N GLU A 321 -6.69 -1.68 15.45
CA GLU A 321 -5.63 -0.76 15.80
C GLU A 321 -4.41 -1.55 16.25
N LEU A 322 -3.26 -1.35 15.60
CA LEU A 322 -2.05 -2.14 15.89
C LEU A 322 -1.53 -1.92 17.31
N ASN A 323 -1.78 -0.75 17.90
CA ASN A 323 -1.44 -0.49 19.31
C ASN A 323 -2.14 -1.44 20.30
N ALA A 324 -3.35 -1.90 19.98
CA ALA A 324 -4.07 -2.87 20.80
C ALA A 324 -3.58 -4.32 20.62
N LEU A 325 -2.74 -4.59 19.63
CA LEU A 325 -2.26 -5.91 19.25
C LEU A 325 -0.82 -6.20 19.74
N VAL A 326 -0.14 -5.20 20.32
CA VAL A 326 1.19 -5.32 20.92
C VAL A 326 1.07 -5.38 22.45
N PRO A 327 2.10 -5.82 23.19
CA PRO A 327 2.05 -5.84 24.64
C PRO A 327 1.72 -4.47 25.24
N PRO A 328 0.82 -4.38 26.23
CA PRO A 328 0.61 -3.16 26.98
C PRO A 328 1.92 -2.69 27.63
N HIS A 329 2.07 -1.39 27.78
CA HIS A 329 3.29 -0.77 28.36
C HIS A 329 4.58 -1.07 27.58
N SER A 330 4.48 -1.39 26.28
CA SER A 330 5.66 -1.59 25.41
C SER A 330 6.44 -0.29 25.14
N GLY A 331 5.94 0.87 25.56
CA GLY A 331 6.53 2.19 25.26
C GLY A 331 6.23 2.69 23.85
N TRP A 332 5.48 1.91 23.04
CA TRP A 332 5.17 2.25 21.65
C TRP A 332 3.84 2.99 21.48
N LYS A 333 3.86 4.01 20.61
CA LYS A 333 2.71 4.59 19.93
C LYS A 333 2.91 4.37 18.43
N LEU A 334 2.36 3.29 17.88
CA LEU A 334 2.43 2.95 16.46
C LEU A 334 1.53 3.90 15.67
N GLN A 335 2.11 4.71 14.78
CA GLN A 335 1.39 5.77 14.08
C GLN A 335 0.98 5.35 12.67
N ASN A 336 1.86 4.67 11.92
CA ASN A 336 1.55 4.22 10.58
C ASN A 336 2.15 2.83 10.31
N ALA A 337 1.47 2.05 9.47
CA ALA A 337 1.97 0.80 8.93
C ALA A 337 2.16 0.96 7.42
N LEU A 338 3.38 0.73 6.93
CA LEU A 338 3.78 1.07 5.58
C LEU A 338 3.95 -0.14 4.67
N ALA A 339 4.33 -1.31 5.23
CA ALA A 339 4.46 -2.53 4.47
C ALA A 339 4.04 -3.76 5.29
N ILE A 340 3.55 -4.78 4.60
CA ILE A 340 3.21 -6.10 5.14
C ILE A 340 3.72 -7.17 4.18
N ASN A 341 4.37 -8.23 4.72
CA ASN A 341 4.87 -9.32 3.90
C ASN A 341 3.93 -10.56 3.91
N SER A 342 4.30 -11.61 3.16
CA SER A 342 3.53 -12.87 3.05
C SER A 342 3.40 -13.62 4.38
N ARG A 343 4.32 -13.39 5.33
CA ARG A 343 4.27 -13.96 6.68
C ARG A 343 3.39 -13.18 7.64
N GLY A 344 2.85 -12.02 7.22
CA GLY A 344 2.06 -11.13 8.05
C GLY A 344 2.91 -10.24 8.98
N GLN A 345 4.23 -10.16 8.76
CA GLN A 345 5.07 -9.18 9.44
C GLN A 345 4.76 -7.79 8.88
N ILE A 346 4.72 -6.78 9.75
CA ILE A 346 4.34 -5.41 9.40
C ILE A 346 5.48 -4.47 9.82
N THR A 347 5.88 -3.57 8.95
CA THR A 347 6.77 -2.47 9.31
C THR A 347 6.10 -1.12 9.14
N GLY A 348 6.56 -0.16 9.91
CA GLY A 348 6.08 1.21 9.89
C GLY A 348 6.83 2.08 10.88
N ASN A 349 6.25 3.21 11.22
CA ASN A 349 6.87 4.20 12.08
C ASN A 349 5.94 4.60 13.24
N GLY A 350 6.55 4.99 14.33
CA GLY A 350 5.85 5.41 15.53
C GLY A 350 6.80 6.11 16.51
N ILE A 351 6.28 6.33 17.70
CA ILE A 351 7.05 6.89 18.82
C ILE A 351 7.34 5.74 19.80
N HIS A 352 8.60 5.56 20.14
CA HIS A 352 9.06 4.63 21.17
C HIS A 352 9.77 5.41 22.27
N ASN A 353 9.18 5.43 23.47
CA ASN A 353 9.71 6.20 24.61
C ASN A 353 10.06 7.66 24.27
N GLY A 354 9.17 8.34 23.51
CA GLY A 354 9.33 9.73 23.11
C GLY A 354 10.18 9.97 21.86
N ILE A 355 10.78 8.94 21.26
CA ILE A 355 11.67 9.04 20.10
C ILE A 355 10.99 8.45 18.86
N ARG A 356 11.14 9.08 17.69
CA ARG A 356 10.65 8.55 16.41
C ARG A 356 11.48 7.34 15.99
N ARG A 357 10.82 6.21 15.79
CA ARG A 357 11.44 4.92 15.46
C ARG A 357 10.68 4.18 14.39
N GLY A 358 11.42 3.46 13.55
CA GLY A 358 10.87 2.40 12.74
C GLY A 358 10.67 1.13 13.59
N PHE A 359 9.61 0.38 13.30
CA PHE A 359 9.32 -0.87 13.98
C PHE A 359 9.15 -2.04 13.00
N LEU A 360 9.35 -3.25 13.50
CA LEU A 360 8.90 -4.49 12.88
C LEU A 360 7.95 -5.22 13.84
N LEU A 361 6.72 -5.48 13.41
CA LEU A 361 5.79 -6.37 14.09
C LEU A 361 5.91 -7.77 13.51
N THR A 362 6.08 -8.75 14.38
CA THR A 362 6.07 -10.18 14.01
C THR A 362 4.87 -10.86 14.65
N PRO A 363 4.00 -11.55 13.87
CA PRO A 363 2.86 -12.27 14.45
C PRO A 363 3.33 -13.28 15.49
N ARG A 364 2.58 -13.38 16.60
CA ARG A 364 2.72 -14.48 17.55
C ARG A 364 1.96 -15.69 17.04
N PRO A 365 2.47 -16.90 17.27
CA PRO A 365 1.76 -18.14 17.00
C PRO A 365 0.42 -18.23 17.72
#